data_46963203469805fe1608c3c9f5b329cd
#
_entry.id   46963203469805fe1608c3c9f5b329cd
#
_cell.length_a   1.000
_cell.length_b   1.000
_cell.length_c   1.000
_cell.angle_alpha   90.00
_cell.angle_beta   90.00
_cell.angle_gamma   90.00
#
_symmetry.space_group_name_H-M   'P 1'
#
loop_
_entity.id
_entity.type
_entity.pdbx_description
1 polymer ?
#
loop_
_entity_poly.entity_id
_entity_poly.type
_entity_poly.pdbx_seq_one_letter_code
_entity_poly.pdbx_strand_id
1 'polypeptide(L)'
;MRIQPSLPLKHLEELQFALFRNRNKKNLFADRIFDLFDVKRNGVIEFGEFVRSLSIFHPDTPVSEKINFAFRLYDLRQTGYIERDELKEMVVAILHESNLILSEDYIEIIVNKTYTDADTKGDGRIDQEEWKDFVLKNPSLIKNMTLPYLKDITLAFPSFVLKSAVQDSEM
;
A
#
# COMPACT_ATOMS: atom_id res chain seq x y z
N MET A 1 -14.97 29.55 -5.00
CA MET A 1 -15.36 28.56 -6.03
C MET A 1 -14.77 27.20 -5.64
N ARG A 2 -15.58 26.34 -5.03
CA ARG A 2 -15.16 25.01 -4.63
C ARG A 2 -15.25 24.10 -5.82
N ILE A 3 -14.13 23.79 -6.44
CA ILE A 3 -14.04 22.65 -7.35
C ILE A 3 -13.80 21.42 -6.45
N GLN A 4 -14.85 20.67 -6.20
CA GLN A 4 -14.74 19.31 -5.67
C GLN A 4 -14.75 18.36 -6.87
N PRO A 5 -13.64 17.82 -7.31
CA PRO A 5 -13.68 16.61 -8.09
C PRO A 5 -13.77 15.45 -7.09
N SER A 6 -14.99 15.05 -6.73
CA SER A 6 -15.22 13.73 -6.19
C SER A 6 -15.00 12.72 -7.30
N LEU A 7 -14.09 11.78 -7.09
CA LEU A 7 -13.92 10.62 -7.97
C LEU A 7 -14.94 9.56 -7.54
N PRO A 8 -16.02 9.31 -8.28
CA PRO A 8 -16.99 8.28 -7.93
C PRO A 8 -16.39 6.87 -8.07
N LEU A 9 -17.03 5.87 -7.44
CA LEU A 9 -16.66 4.44 -7.49
C LEU A 9 -16.29 3.90 -8.89
N LYS A 10 -16.76 4.55 -9.95
CA LYS A 10 -16.41 4.26 -11.34
C LYS A 10 -14.91 4.44 -11.63
N HIS A 11 -14.22 5.22 -10.82
CA HIS A 11 -12.77 5.46 -10.94
C HIS A 11 -11.91 4.46 -10.18
N LEU A 12 -12.50 3.59 -9.34
CA LEU A 12 -11.77 2.45 -8.79
C LEU A 12 -11.29 1.52 -9.91
N GLU A 13 -12.15 1.26 -10.90
CA GLU A 13 -11.78 0.47 -12.09
C GLU A 13 -10.70 1.16 -12.92
N GLU A 14 -10.75 2.49 -13.02
CA GLU A 14 -9.73 3.28 -13.72
C GLU A 14 -8.42 3.33 -12.92
N LEU A 15 -8.49 3.46 -11.59
CA LEU A 15 -7.33 3.40 -10.71
C LEU A 15 -6.70 1.99 -10.74
N GLN A 16 -7.53 0.95 -10.72
CA GLN A 16 -7.08 -0.44 -10.88
C GLN A 16 -6.37 -0.64 -12.22
N PHE A 17 -6.93 -0.08 -13.29
CA PHE A 17 -6.31 -0.17 -14.61
C PHE A 17 -5.00 0.61 -14.70
N ALA A 18 -4.95 1.80 -14.12
CA ALA A 18 -3.76 2.64 -14.13
C ALA A 18 -2.61 2.04 -13.33
N LEU A 19 -2.91 1.45 -12.17
CA LEU A 19 -1.91 0.87 -11.28
C LEU A 19 -1.51 -0.56 -11.65
N PHE A 20 -2.44 -1.37 -12.12
CA PHE A 20 -2.25 -2.82 -12.27
C PHE A 20 -2.46 -3.35 -13.70
N ARG A 21 -2.78 -2.50 -14.66
CA ARG A 21 -3.02 -2.84 -16.08
C ARG A 21 -4.04 -3.97 -16.33
N ASN A 22 -4.89 -4.29 -15.36
CA ASN A 22 -5.82 -5.41 -15.48
C ASN A 22 -7.25 -4.98 -15.13
N ARG A 23 -8.15 -4.97 -16.14
CA ARG A 23 -9.54 -4.48 -16.00
C ARG A 23 -10.52 -5.50 -15.39
N ASN A 24 -10.17 -6.78 -15.34
CA ASN A 24 -11.19 -7.83 -15.20
C ASN A 24 -11.03 -8.74 -13.98
N LYS A 25 -10.14 -8.46 -13.04
CA LYS A 25 -10.00 -9.27 -11.83
C LYS A 25 -10.16 -8.40 -10.60
N LYS A 26 -10.97 -8.87 -9.65
CA LYS A 26 -10.93 -8.36 -8.27
C LYS A 26 -9.47 -8.43 -7.81
N ASN A 27 -8.90 -7.26 -7.57
CA ASN A 27 -7.52 -7.15 -7.11
C ASN A 27 -7.53 -6.72 -5.65
N LEU A 28 -7.14 -7.62 -4.78
CA LEU A 28 -7.08 -7.37 -3.34
C LEU A 28 -6.28 -6.10 -3.01
N PHE A 29 -5.17 -5.87 -3.73
CA PHE A 29 -4.35 -4.69 -3.51
C PHE A 29 -5.05 -3.39 -3.91
N ALA A 30 -5.77 -3.39 -5.02
CA ALA A 30 -6.48 -2.20 -5.48
C ALA A 30 -7.61 -1.84 -4.52
N ASP A 31 -8.38 -2.82 -4.07
CA ASP A 31 -9.44 -2.61 -3.08
C ASP A 31 -8.85 -2.08 -1.78
N ARG A 32 -7.72 -2.63 -1.35
CA ARG A 32 -7.05 -2.22 -0.12
C ARG A 32 -6.41 -0.84 -0.23
N ILE A 33 -5.78 -0.52 -1.36
CA ILE A 33 -5.22 0.82 -1.63
C ILE A 33 -6.35 1.85 -1.66
N PHE A 34 -7.48 1.53 -2.29
CA PHE A 34 -8.64 2.41 -2.28
C PHE A 34 -9.10 2.70 -0.86
N ASP A 35 -9.24 1.69 -0.03
CA ASP A 35 -9.64 1.80 1.37
C ASP A 35 -8.65 2.67 2.19
N LEU A 36 -7.35 2.57 1.91
CA LEU A 36 -6.33 3.38 2.55
C LEU A 36 -6.31 4.83 2.06
N PHE A 37 -6.69 5.07 0.81
CA PHE A 37 -6.75 6.41 0.21
C PHE A 37 -8.02 7.16 0.61
N ASP A 38 -9.15 6.45 0.79
CA ASP A 38 -10.40 7.01 1.31
C ASP A 38 -10.28 7.25 2.83
N VAL A 39 -9.56 8.27 3.20
CA VAL A 39 -9.30 8.62 4.62
C VAL A 39 -10.59 9.02 5.34
N LYS A 40 -11.50 9.69 4.62
CA LYS A 40 -12.80 10.13 5.16
C LYS A 40 -13.84 9.00 5.26
N ARG A 41 -13.54 7.84 4.67
CA ARG A 41 -14.41 6.66 4.63
C ARG A 41 -15.83 6.96 4.11
N ASN A 42 -15.90 7.76 3.04
CA ASN A 42 -17.15 8.14 2.40
C ASN A 42 -17.40 7.42 1.06
N GLY A 43 -16.53 6.46 0.70
CA GLY A 43 -16.60 5.69 -0.55
C GLY A 43 -16.12 6.47 -1.77
N VAL A 44 -15.49 7.61 -1.56
CA VAL A 44 -14.98 8.48 -2.62
C VAL A 44 -13.58 8.96 -2.26
N ILE A 45 -12.63 8.82 -3.17
CA ILE A 45 -11.31 9.44 -3.01
C ILE A 45 -11.38 10.86 -3.58
N GLU A 46 -11.33 11.85 -2.71
CA GLU A 46 -11.24 13.24 -3.12
C GLU A 46 -9.82 13.54 -3.66
N PHE A 47 -9.71 14.55 -4.51
CA PHE A 47 -8.42 14.92 -5.11
C PHE A 47 -7.32 15.17 -4.06
N GLY A 48 -7.64 15.84 -2.96
CA GLY A 48 -6.70 16.08 -1.86
C GLY A 48 -6.25 14.79 -1.17
N GLU A 49 -7.15 13.83 -0.98
CA GLU A 49 -6.84 12.51 -0.43
C GLU A 49 -5.95 11.71 -1.39
N PHE A 50 -6.27 11.74 -2.68
CA PHE A 50 -5.47 11.09 -3.71
C PHE A 50 -4.04 11.60 -3.74
N VAL A 51 -3.86 12.93 -3.82
CA VAL A 51 -2.53 13.55 -3.87
C VAL A 51 -1.72 13.26 -2.61
N ARG A 52 -2.33 13.37 -1.44
CA ARG A 52 -1.68 13.10 -0.15
C ARG A 52 -1.26 11.65 -0.04
N SER A 53 -2.13 10.72 -0.42
CA SER A 53 -1.83 9.29 -0.39
C SER A 53 -0.78 8.91 -1.43
N LEU A 54 -0.84 9.50 -2.62
CA LEU A 54 0.14 9.28 -3.68
C LEU A 54 1.55 9.73 -3.25
N SER A 55 1.66 10.73 -2.39
CA SER A 55 2.95 11.24 -1.90
C SER A 55 3.77 10.17 -1.15
N ILE A 56 3.13 9.14 -0.59
CA ILE A 56 3.80 8.00 0.05
C ILE A 56 4.75 7.28 -0.94
N PHE A 57 4.38 7.25 -2.22
CA PHE A 57 5.16 6.59 -3.27
C PHE A 57 6.26 7.47 -3.87
N HIS A 58 6.39 8.71 -3.41
CA HIS A 58 7.44 9.61 -3.90
C HIS A 58 8.83 9.12 -3.46
N PRO A 59 9.87 9.22 -4.32
CA PRO A 59 11.23 8.80 -3.97
C PRO A 59 11.79 9.44 -2.70
N ASP A 60 11.46 10.70 -2.45
CA ASP A 60 11.99 11.46 -1.30
C ASP A 60 11.19 11.24 0.00
N THR A 61 10.11 10.48 -0.04
CA THR A 61 9.34 10.13 1.16
C THR A 61 10.16 9.20 2.06
N PRO A 62 10.23 9.48 3.37
CA PRO A 62 10.98 8.66 4.31
C PRO A 62 10.59 7.18 4.25
N VAL A 63 11.58 6.30 4.33
CA VAL A 63 11.38 4.85 4.30
C VAL A 63 10.46 4.39 5.43
N SER A 64 10.53 5.02 6.59
CA SER A 64 9.66 4.73 7.74
C SER A 64 8.17 4.91 7.42
N GLU A 65 7.81 5.93 6.66
CA GLU A 65 6.42 6.16 6.23
C GLU A 65 5.95 5.08 5.25
N LYS A 66 6.82 4.67 4.33
CA LYS A 66 6.57 3.58 3.39
C LYS A 66 6.38 2.24 4.12
N ILE A 67 7.19 1.97 5.13
CA ILE A 67 7.07 0.77 5.97
C ILE A 67 5.72 0.76 6.70
N ASN A 68 5.33 1.90 7.29
CA ASN A 68 4.06 2.04 8.00
C ASN A 68 2.85 1.89 7.05
N PHE A 69 2.94 2.48 5.85
CA PHE A 69 1.90 2.32 4.85
C PHE A 69 1.76 0.85 4.40
N ALA A 70 2.89 0.18 4.14
CA ALA A 70 2.91 -1.23 3.78
C ALA A 70 2.32 -2.11 4.89
N PHE A 71 2.61 -1.82 6.17
CA PHE A 71 1.98 -2.52 7.29
C PHE A 71 0.45 -2.42 7.24
N ARG A 72 -0.07 -1.19 7.07
CA ARG A 72 -1.51 -0.97 6.95
C ARG A 72 -2.12 -1.62 5.71
N LEU A 73 -1.36 -1.74 4.63
CA LEU A 73 -1.78 -2.46 3.43
C LEU A 73 -1.95 -3.95 3.67
N TYR A 74 -1.05 -4.55 4.45
CA TYR A 74 -1.05 -5.98 4.75
C TYR A 74 -1.97 -6.37 5.93
N ASP A 75 -2.24 -5.45 6.87
CA ASP A 75 -3.26 -5.63 7.93
C ASP A 75 -4.66 -5.49 7.32
N LEU A 76 -5.11 -6.55 6.65
CA LEU A 76 -6.36 -6.55 5.88
C LEU A 76 -7.59 -6.37 6.77
N ARG A 77 -7.54 -6.93 7.98
CA ARG A 77 -8.66 -6.93 8.94
C ARG A 77 -8.58 -5.74 9.91
N GLN A 78 -7.54 -4.90 9.77
CA GLN A 78 -7.34 -3.70 10.59
C GLN A 78 -7.31 -4.00 12.09
N THR A 79 -6.64 -5.08 12.45
CA THR A 79 -6.49 -5.53 13.84
C THR A 79 -5.30 -4.87 14.54
N GLY A 80 -4.42 -4.20 13.81
CA GLY A 80 -3.13 -3.69 14.28
C GLY A 80 -2.02 -4.73 14.25
N TYR A 81 -2.28 -5.88 13.66
CA TYR A 81 -1.36 -7.00 13.48
C TYR A 81 -1.51 -7.57 12.09
N ILE A 82 -0.44 -8.17 11.55
CA ILE A 82 -0.52 -8.99 10.35
C ILE A 82 -0.60 -10.44 10.82
N GLU A 83 -1.73 -11.07 10.56
CA GLU A 83 -1.95 -12.47 10.89
C GLU A 83 -1.48 -13.38 9.74
N ARG A 84 -1.24 -14.66 10.05
CA ARG A 84 -0.72 -15.61 9.08
C ARG A 84 -1.60 -15.74 7.83
N ASP A 85 -2.92 -15.74 8.02
CA ASP A 85 -3.87 -15.86 6.91
C ASP A 85 -3.86 -14.61 6.02
N GLU A 86 -3.67 -13.42 6.61
CA GLU A 86 -3.51 -12.18 5.86
C GLU A 86 -2.24 -12.19 5.02
N LEU A 87 -1.13 -12.66 5.59
CA LEU A 87 0.11 -12.84 4.84
C LEU A 87 -0.08 -13.82 3.68
N LYS A 88 -0.81 -14.92 3.89
CA LYS A 88 -1.11 -15.88 2.83
C LYS A 88 -1.95 -15.25 1.73
N GLU A 89 -3.00 -14.52 2.08
CA GLU A 89 -3.84 -13.80 1.11
C GLU A 89 -3.00 -12.85 0.25
N MET A 90 -2.06 -12.12 0.86
CA MET A 90 -1.16 -11.21 0.15
C MET A 90 -0.17 -11.94 -0.77
N VAL A 91 0.41 -13.04 -0.31
CA VAL A 91 1.31 -13.86 -1.15
C VAL A 91 0.57 -14.39 -2.38
N VAL A 92 -0.63 -14.92 -2.18
CA VAL A 92 -1.47 -15.39 -3.29
C VAL A 92 -1.81 -14.27 -4.26
N ALA A 93 -2.16 -13.08 -3.76
CA ALA A 93 -2.46 -11.93 -4.60
C ALA A 93 -1.24 -11.48 -5.43
N ILE A 94 -0.04 -11.46 -4.84
CA ILE A 94 1.22 -11.14 -5.54
C ILE A 94 1.51 -12.16 -6.65
N LEU A 95 1.32 -13.44 -6.37
CA LEU A 95 1.52 -14.51 -7.35
C LEU A 95 0.56 -14.37 -8.53
N HIS A 96 -0.71 -14.09 -8.25
CA HIS A 96 -1.72 -13.85 -9.28
C HIS A 96 -1.37 -12.64 -10.17
N GLU A 97 -0.92 -11.55 -9.58
CA GLU A 97 -0.49 -10.36 -10.34
C GLU A 97 0.73 -10.63 -11.23
N SER A 98 1.63 -11.47 -10.74
CA SER A 98 2.84 -11.86 -11.47
C SER A 98 2.60 -12.97 -12.49
N ASN A 99 1.36 -13.45 -12.65
CA ASN A 99 0.99 -14.63 -13.43
C ASN A 99 1.81 -15.88 -13.06
N LEU A 100 2.24 -15.98 -11.82
CA LEU A 100 2.94 -17.14 -11.28
C LEU A 100 1.92 -18.08 -10.64
N ILE A 101 1.98 -19.34 -11.07
CA ILE A 101 1.16 -20.41 -10.50
C ILE A 101 2.08 -21.32 -9.70
N LEU A 102 1.92 -21.32 -8.39
CA LEU A 102 2.59 -22.23 -7.48
C LEU A 102 1.57 -23.20 -6.88
N SER A 103 2.05 -24.39 -6.52
CA SER A 103 1.21 -25.33 -5.78
C SER A 103 0.95 -24.79 -4.36
N GLU A 104 -0.15 -25.24 -3.76
CA GLU A 104 -0.52 -24.88 -2.40
C GLU A 104 0.61 -25.18 -1.40
N ASP A 105 1.31 -26.30 -1.56
CA ASP A 105 2.43 -26.69 -0.70
C ASP A 105 3.58 -25.67 -0.75
N TYR A 106 3.91 -25.17 -1.94
CA TYR A 106 4.95 -24.13 -2.08
C TYR A 106 4.51 -22.79 -1.46
N ILE A 107 3.24 -22.44 -1.62
CA ILE A 107 2.68 -21.22 -0.98
C ILE A 107 2.79 -21.36 0.53
N GLU A 108 2.40 -22.50 1.10
CA GLU A 108 2.51 -22.76 2.54
C GLU A 108 3.95 -22.67 3.05
N ILE A 109 4.92 -23.20 2.29
CA ILE A 109 6.34 -23.11 2.63
C ILE A 109 6.80 -21.63 2.67
N ILE A 110 6.44 -20.86 1.64
CA ILE A 110 6.78 -19.42 1.57
C ILE A 110 6.17 -18.66 2.74
N VAL A 111 4.87 -18.86 2.99
CA VAL A 111 4.15 -18.20 4.08
C VAL A 111 4.74 -18.57 5.45
N ASN A 112 4.98 -19.85 5.69
CA ASN A 112 5.53 -20.31 6.97
C ASN A 112 6.93 -19.75 7.22
N LYS A 113 7.78 -19.76 6.20
CA LYS A 113 9.14 -19.20 6.31
C LYS A 113 9.09 -17.69 6.58
N THR A 114 8.36 -16.97 5.78
CA THR A 114 8.24 -15.50 5.93
C THR A 114 7.67 -15.13 7.30
N TYR A 115 6.65 -15.86 7.73
CA TYR A 115 6.01 -15.62 9.01
C TYR A 115 6.94 -15.91 10.20
N THR A 116 7.64 -17.03 10.18
CA THR A 116 8.63 -17.38 11.21
C THR A 116 9.77 -16.38 11.26
N ASP A 117 10.22 -15.87 10.11
CA ASP A 117 11.30 -14.88 10.06
C ASP A 117 10.84 -13.50 10.58
N ALA A 118 9.55 -13.16 10.44
CA ALA A 118 8.99 -11.89 10.85
C ALA A 118 8.48 -11.88 12.30
N ASP A 119 7.75 -12.92 12.74
CA ASP A 119 7.24 -13.08 14.11
C ASP A 119 8.40 -13.44 15.07
N THR A 120 9.16 -12.44 15.47
CA THR A 120 10.33 -12.62 16.33
C THR A 120 9.96 -12.84 17.80
N LYS A 121 8.76 -12.38 18.21
CA LYS A 121 8.22 -12.57 19.56
C LYS A 121 7.59 -13.95 19.74
N GLY A 122 7.27 -14.63 18.63
CA GLY A 122 6.67 -15.96 18.63
C GLY A 122 5.25 -16.00 19.20
N ASP A 123 4.51 -14.89 19.11
CA ASP A 123 3.16 -14.78 19.66
C ASP A 123 2.06 -15.11 18.63
N GLY A 124 2.45 -15.51 17.41
CA GLY A 124 1.54 -15.93 16.35
C GLY A 124 0.90 -14.77 15.59
N ARG A 125 1.53 -13.60 15.60
CA ARG A 125 1.12 -12.41 14.84
C ARG A 125 2.32 -11.49 14.67
N ILE A 126 2.30 -10.66 13.63
CA ILE A 126 3.37 -9.71 13.34
C ILE A 126 2.85 -8.33 13.72
N ASP A 127 3.47 -7.71 14.71
CA ASP A 127 3.17 -6.33 15.08
C ASP A 127 3.96 -5.33 14.22
N GLN A 128 3.69 -4.04 14.41
CA GLN A 128 4.29 -2.97 13.61
C GLN A 128 5.82 -2.87 13.80
N GLU A 129 6.33 -3.18 14.97
CA GLU A 129 7.78 -3.16 15.28
C GLU A 129 8.48 -4.32 14.58
N GLU A 130 7.93 -5.53 14.69
CA GLU A 130 8.43 -6.73 14.02
C GLU A 130 8.41 -6.58 12.49
N TRP A 131 7.32 -6.03 11.96
CA TRP A 131 7.21 -5.70 10.53
C TRP A 131 8.31 -4.73 10.10
N LYS A 132 8.51 -3.65 10.85
CA LYS A 132 9.56 -2.67 10.58
C LYS A 132 10.94 -3.33 10.54
N ASP A 133 11.27 -4.11 11.54
CA ASP A 133 12.56 -4.80 11.64
C ASP A 133 12.75 -5.81 10.50
N PHE A 134 11.69 -6.52 10.15
CA PHE A 134 11.69 -7.46 9.04
C PHE A 134 11.93 -6.78 7.70
N VAL A 135 11.25 -5.66 7.43
CA VAL A 135 11.43 -4.88 6.21
C VAL A 135 12.83 -4.26 6.13
N LEU A 136 13.37 -3.75 7.24
CA LEU A 136 14.72 -3.19 7.26
C LEU A 136 15.80 -4.23 6.93
N LYS A 137 15.57 -5.50 7.30
CA LYS A 137 16.43 -6.63 6.90
C LYS A 137 16.20 -7.07 5.45
N ASN A 138 15.02 -6.79 4.91
CA ASN A 138 14.58 -7.21 3.58
C ASN A 138 14.00 -6.02 2.77
N PRO A 139 14.80 -5.02 2.38
CA PRO A 139 14.31 -3.78 1.76
C PRO A 139 13.55 -3.98 0.45
N SER A 140 13.77 -5.11 -0.23
CA SER A 140 13.06 -5.45 -1.47
C SER A 140 11.55 -5.62 -1.29
N LEU A 141 11.09 -5.86 -0.07
CA LEU A 141 9.66 -6.02 0.24
C LEU A 141 8.84 -4.75 -0.03
N ILE A 142 9.46 -3.59 0.06
CA ILE A 142 8.83 -2.30 -0.18
C ILE A 142 9.32 -1.57 -1.43
N LYS A 143 10.03 -2.27 -2.33
CA LYS A 143 10.52 -1.64 -3.57
C LYS A 143 9.39 -1.04 -4.42
N ASN A 144 8.20 -1.63 -4.37
CA ASN A 144 7.02 -1.15 -5.09
C ASN A 144 6.37 0.07 -4.42
N MET A 145 6.81 0.43 -3.22
CA MET A 145 6.38 1.64 -2.52
C MET A 145 7.10 2.91 -3.01
N THR A 146 7.84 2.82 -4.10
CA THR A 146 8.51 3.97 -4.71
C THR A 146 8.23 3.99 -6.20
N LEU A 147 7.69 5.11 -6.66
CA LEU A 147 7.41 5.38 -8.06
C LEU A 147 8.34 6.50 -8.53
N PRO A 148 9.45 6.17 -9.21
CA PRO A 148 10.48 7.14 -9.57
C PRO A 148 9.98 8.32 -10.42
N TYR A 149 8.98 8.08 -11.28
CA TYR A 149 8.41 9.12 -12.15
C TYR A 149 7.69 10.25 -11.38
N LEU A 150 7.31 10.03 -10.12
CA LEU A 150 6.70 11.10 -9.29
C LEU A 150 7.68 12.23 -9.02
N LYS A 151 8.97 11.96 -9.01
CA LYS A 151 10.01 12.99 -8.89
C LYS A 151 9.99 13.95 -10.07
N ASP A 152 9.84 13.43 -11.28
CA ASP A 152 9.77 14.24 -12.50
C ASP A 152 8.54 15.14 -12.51
N ILE A 153 7.39 14.61 -12.05
CA ILE A 153 6.16 15.39 -11.92
C ILE A 153 6.33 16.54 -10.92
N THR A 154 6.96 16.30 -9.78
CA THR A 154 7.17 17.34 -8.77
C THR A 154 8.20 18.38 -9.17
N LEU A 155 9.19 18.02 -9.97
CA LEU A 155 10.12 18.96 -10.59
C LEU A 155 9.46 19.85 -11.65
N ALA A 156 8.53 19.28 -12.44
CA ALA A 156 7.76 20.02 -13.44
C ALA A 156 6.67 20.91 -12.78
N PHE A 157 6.13 20.50 -11.64
CA PHE A 157 5.07 21.19 -10.91
C PHE A 157 5.42 21.37 -9.43
N PRO A 158 6.34 22.28 -9.06
CA PRO A 158 6.81 22.47 -7.68
C PRO A 158 5.68 22.79 -6.68
N SER A 159 4.63 23.46 -7.13
CA SER A 159 3.45 23.79 -6.31
C SER A 159 2.66 22.56 -5.86
N PHE A 160 2.85 21.42 -6.49
CA PHE A 160 2.21 20.16 -6.13
C PHE A 160 2.72 19.62 -4.78
N VAL A 161 4.02 19.80 -4.50
CA VAL A 161 4.66 19.34 -3.24
C VAL A 161 4.42 20.33 -2.11
N LEU A 162 4.49 21.63 -2.40
CA LEU A 162 4.36 22.68 -1.38
C LEU A 162 2.97 22.71 -0.72
N LYS A 163 1.91 22.34 -1.45
CA LYS A 163 0.55 22.30 -0.89
C LYS A 163 0.28 21.09 0.01
N SER A 164 1.03 20.00 -0.12
CA SER A 164 0.91 18.86 0.78
C SER A 164 1.63 19.05 2.11
N ALA A 165 2.68 19.88 2.14
CA ALA A 165 3.47 20.13 3.34
C ALA A 165 2.91 21.24 4.26
N VAL A 166 2.06 22.12 3.74
CA VAL A 166 1.56 23.30 4.49
C VAL A 166 0.32 23.01 5.35
N GLN A 167 -0.35 21.86 5.14
CA GLN A 167 -1.57 21.55 5.92
C GLN A 167 -1.32 20.86 7.26
N ASP A 168 -0.10 20.47 7.57
CA ASP A 168 0.24 19.82 8.86
C ASP A 168 0.78 20.80 9.93
N SER A 169 0.85 22.10 9.63
CA SER A 169 1.37 23.11 10.57
C SER A 169 0.29 24.00 11.22
N GLU A 170 -1.01 23.75 10.96
CA GLU A 170 -2.11 24.43 11.66
C GLU A 170 -3.07 23.40 12.29
N MET A 171 -2.64 22.81 13.39
CA MET A 171 -3.46 22.35 14.52
C MET A 171 -2.67 22.42 15.81
#